data_4c89855b4ee2f91bec6c6e5c7ec4c48e
#
_entry.id   4c89855b4ee2f91bec6c6e5c7ec4c48e
#
_cell.length_a   1.000
_cell.length_b   1.000
_cell.length_c   1.000
_cell.angle_alpha   90.00
_cell.angle_beta   90.00
_cell.angle_gamma   90.00
#
_symmetry.space_group_name_H-M   'P 1'
#
loop_
_entity.id
_entity.type
_entity.pdbx_description
1 polymer ?
#
loop_
_entity_poly.entity_id
_entity_poly.type
_entity_poly.pdbx_seq_one_letter_code
_entity_poly.pdbx_strand_id
1 'polypeptide(L)'
;MYSTIKNHLSKEIQEIKDKGLYKTERIITSPQSAVIKISTGEKVINFCSNNYLGLSDNPDVIQAAKDAMDSHGFGMSSVRFICGTQDIHKELEQKIAEFYQTEDTILYAAAFDANAGVFEPLLTKEDAIISDSLNHASIIDGVRLCKAARYRYQNSDMLDLENQLIAANENGARFKIIVTDGVFSMDGIVASLDEICDLADKYDALVMIDECHAAGFIGKTGRGTLEEKGVLNRIDIITGTLGKALGGAMGGYTTGKKEIIELLRQRSRPYLFSNSLAPAIVGASIKVFEMLTNDTTLRDQLEENTNYFKKGMKKAGFDIVDGDSAIVPVMLYDAKLSQTMANLLLEEGIYVIGFFFPVVPRDKARIRVQLSAAHTTEHLDKAIAAFVKIGLKLKVI
;
A
#
# COMPACT_ATOMS: atom_id res chain seq x y z
N MET A 1 -11.58 36.61 14.47
CA MET A 1 -11.19 35.21 14.73
C MET A 1 -10.20 34.65 13.70
N TYR A 2 -10.47 34.75 12.36
CA TYR A 2 -9.55 34.20 11.36
C TYR A 2 -8.14 34.82 11.36
N SER A 3 -8.01 36.11 11.63
CA SER A 3 -6.69 36.80 11.68
C SER A 3 -5.73 36.19 12.71
N THR A 4 -6.24 35.81 13.88
CA THR A 4 -5.42 35.21 14.95
C THR A 4 -4.92 33.83 14.56
N ILE A 5 -5.83 32.94 14.07
CA ILE A 5 -5.44 31.61 13.61
C ILE A 5 -4.57 31.68 12.34
N LYS A 6 -4.81 32.66 11.44
CA LYS A 6 -3.98 32.87 10.25
C LYS A 6 -2.51 33.09 10.62
N ASN A 7 -2.24 33.93 11.62
CA ASN A 7 -0.87 34.18 12.05
C ASN A 7 -0.20 32.91 12.60
N HIS A 8 -0.94 32.12 13.40
CA HIS A 8 -0.45 30.83 13.89
C HIS A 8 -0.15 29.87 12.74
N LEU A 9 -1.10 29.68 11.82
CA LEU A 9 -0.92 28.78 10.67
C LEU A 9 0.24 29.22 9.76
N SER A 10 0.40 30.55 9.54
CA SER A 10 1.51 31.07 8.73
C SER A 10 2.86 30.77 9.38
N LYS A 11 2.94 30.88 10.72
CA LYS A 11 4.16 30.54 11.47
C LYS A 11 4.49 29.06 11.36
N GLU A 12 3.51 28.17 11.57
CA GLU A 12 3.68 26.71 11.42
C GLU A 12 4.15 26.34 10.00
N ILE A 13 3.54 26.95 8.97
CA ILE A 13 3.94 26.71 7.58
C ILE A 13 5.37 27.17 7.33
N GLN A 14 5.76 28.36 7.89
CA GLN A 14 7.12 28.85 7.74
C GLN A 14 8.13 27.94 8.44
N GLU A 15 7.83 27.45 9.63
CA GLU A 15 8.67 26.50 10.34
C GLU A 15 8.87 25.19 9.57
N ILE A 16 7.80 24.68 8.91
CA ILE A 16 7.89 23.51 8.03
C ILE A 16 8.85 23.79 6.87
N LYS A 17 8.80 25.00 6.26
CA LYS A 17 9.70 25.39 5.17
C LYS A 17 11.15 25.53 5.65
N ASP A 18 11.37 26.19 6.79
CA ASP A 18 12.69 26.42 7.35
C ASP A 18 13.40 25.11 7.72
N LYS A 19 12.62 24.12 8.18
CA LYS A 19 13.11 22.76 8.47
C LYS A 19 13.32 21.92 7.20
N GLY A 20 13.01 22.43 6.01
CA GLY A 20 13.09 21.67 4.74
C GLY A 20 12.08 20.51 4.65
N LEU A 21 10.96 20.59 5.37
CA LEU A 21 9.94 19.54 5.40
C LEU A 21 8.71 19.87 4.53
N TYR A 22 8.76 21.02 3.82
CA TYR A 22 7.65 21.44 2.96
C TYR A 22 7.57 20.55 1.71
N LYS A 23 6.37 20.01 1.46
CA LYS A 23 6.10 19.14 0.31
C LYS A 23 5.51 19.97 -0.83
N THR A 24 6.13 19.87 -2.00
CA THR A 24 5.64 20.50 -3.23
C THR A 24 5.12 19.41 -4.17
N GLU A 25 3.91 19.58 -4.69
CA GLU A 25 3.31 18.67 -5.67
C GLU A 25 3.91 18.95 -7.06
N ARG A 26 4.44 17.91 -7.71
CA ARG A 26 4.90 17.94 -9.09
C ARG A 26 3.75 17.55 -10.01
N ILE A 27 3.46 18.35 -11.01
CA ILE A 27 2.31 18.16 -11.90
C ILE A 27 2.70 17.27 -13.08
N ILE A 28 1.92 16.17 -13.25
CA ILE A 28 2.03 15.24 -14.38
C ILE A 28 0.97 15.63 -15.42
N THR A 29 1.35 15.66 -16.71
CA THR A 29 0.50 16.08 -17.82
C THR A 29 0.29 14.99 -18.88
N SER A 30 0.49 13.73 -18.49
CA SER A 30 0.26 12.52 -19.28
C SER A 30 -0.52 11.47 -18.47
N PRO A 31 -0.95 10.37 -19.07
CA PRO A 31 -1.33 9.18 -18.30
C PRO A 31 -0.20 8.73 -17.36
N GLN A 32 -0.55 8.02 -16.30
CA GLN A 32 0.41 7.43 -15.36
C GLN A 32 1.01 6.17 -15.98
N SER A 33 2.31 6.18 -16.24
CA SER A 33 3.04 5.10 -16.92
C SER A 33 4.50 5.04 -16.45
N ALA A 34 5.29 4.12 -17.01
CA ALA A 34 6.75 4.07 -16.80
C ALA A 34 7.46 5.35 -17.29
N VAL A 35 6.95 5.97 -18.36
CA VAL A 35 7.41 7.28 -18.84
C VAL A 35 6.25 8.26 -18.78
N ILE A 36 6.45 9.34 -18.04
CA ILE A 36 5.44 10.39 -17.85
C ILE A 36 5.94 11.73 -18.39
N LYS A 37 5.01 12.64 -18.67
CA LYS A 37 5.28 14.02 -19.00
C LYS A 37 4.95 14.92 -17.82
N ILE A 38 5.87 15.80 -17.43
CA ILE A 38 5.66 16.77 -16.36
C ILE A 38 5.30 18.15 -16.91
N SER A 39 4.89 19.08 -16.04
CA SER A 39 4.40 20.42 -16.43
C SER A 39 5.39 21.28 -17.20
N THR A 40 6.68 21.00 -17.09
CA THR A 40 7.73 21.64 -17.91
C THR A 40 7.73 21.18 -19.38
N GLY A 41 6.97 20.13 -19.70
CA GLY A 41 6.94 19.50 -21.03
C GLY A 41 7.94 18.35 -21.22
N GLU A 42 8.83 18.12 -20.25
CA GLU A 42 9.83 17.07 -20.30
C GLU A 42 9.24 15.69 -20.05
N LYS A 43 9.80 14.67 -20.71
CA LYS A 43 9.52 13.26 -20.45
C LYS A 43 10.53 12.73 -19.44
N VAL A 44 10.05 12.08 -18.41
CA VAL A 44 10.87 11.50 -17.33
C VAL A 44 10.43 10.05 -17.04
N ILE A 45 11.37 9.22 -16.61
CA ILE A 45 11.08 7.83 -16.21
C ILE A 45 10.63 7.86 -14.75
N ASN A 46 9.45 7.29 -14.50
CA ASN A 46 8.78 7.34 -13.22
C ASN A 46 9.11 6.14 -12.34
N PHE A 47 9.85 6.36 -11.27
CA PHE A 47 10.18 5.38 -10.25
C PHE A 47 9.51 5.69 -8.89
N CYS A 48 8.40 6.44 -8.90
CA CYS A 48 7.67 6.82 -7.68
C CYS A 48 6.27 6.20 -7.57
N SER A 49 5.63 5.88 -8.72
CA SER A 49 4.25 5.42 -8.70
C SER A 49 4.14 4.00 -8.17
N ASN A 50 3.02 3.72 -7.48
CA ASN A 50 2.68 2.37 -7.05
C ASN A 50 2.10 1.53 -8.21
N ASN A 51 2.43 1.85 -9.46
CA ASN A 51 1.97 1.18 -10.68
C ASN A 51 2.83 -0.07 -10.98
N TYR A 52 2.92 -0.98 -9.99
CA TYR A 52 3.84 -2.13 -10.02
C TYR A 52 3.70 -2.99 -11.26
N LEU A 53 2.47 -3.25 -11.71
CA LEU A 53 2.17 -4.08 -12.88
C LEU A 53 2.00 -3.28 -14.18
N GLY A 54 2.13 -1.93 -14.14
CA GLY A 54 1.99 -1.09 -15.32
C GLY A 54 0.54 -0.98 -15.85
N LEU A 55 -0.46 -1.26 -15.03
CA LEU A 55 -1.86 -1.36 -15.47
C LEU A 55 -2.62 -0.02 -15.50
N SER A 56 -2.05 1.08 -14.98
CA SER A 56 -2.76 2.35 -14.85
C SER A 56 -3.17 3.00 -16.18
N ASP A 57 -2.45 2.71 -17.29
CA ASP A 57 -2.77 3.15 -18.65
C ASP A 57 -2.97 1.97 -19.63
N ASN A 58 -3.22 0.77 -19.10
CA ASN A 58 -3.46 -0.41 -19.91
C ASN A 58 -4.76 -0.24 -20.73
N PRO A 59 -4.73 -0.46 -22.06
CA PRO A 59 -5.88 -0.23 -22.94
C PRO A 59 -7.09 -1.10 -22.61
N ASP A 60 -6.89 -2.37 -22.19
CA ASP A 60 -7.98 -3.28 -21.85
C ASP A 60 -8.67 -2.85 -20.56
N VAL A 61 -7.91 -2.38 -19.57
CA VAL A 61 -8.43 -1.85 -18.30
C VAL A 61 -9.23 -0.55 -18.55
N ILE A 62 -8.70 0.34 -19.41
CA ILE A 62 -9.40 1.57 -19.81
C ILE A 62 -10.68 1.24 -20.57
N GLN A 63 -10.66 0.26 -21.46
CA GLN A 63 -11.86 -0.14 -22.20
C GLN A 63 -12.92 -0.72 -21.28
N ALA A 64 -12.56 -1.61 -20.35
CA ALA A 64 -13.48 -2.15 -19.35
C ALA A 64 -14.13 -1.05 -18.47
N ALA A 65 -13.36 -0.01 -18.12
CA ALA A 65 -13.92 1.15 -17.43
C ALA A 65 -14.98 1.88 -18.26
N LYS A 66 -14.75 2.07 -19.57
CA LYS A 66 -15.70 2.71 -20.50
C LYS A 66 -16.97 1.87 -20.67
N ASP A 67 -16.81 0.56 -20.87
CA ASP A 67 -17.93 -0.37 -21.02
C ASP A 67 -18.82 -0.40 -19.77
N ALA A 68 -18.21 -0.32 -18.59
CA ALA A 68 -18.94 -0.21 -17.33
C ALA A 68 -19.67 1.13 -17.18
N MET A 69 -19.10 2.24 -17.66
CA MET A 69 -19.82 3.52 -17.71
C MET A 69 -20.99 3.49 -18.70
N ASP A 70 -20.83 2.87 -19.85
CA ASP A 70 -21.90 2.77 -20.86
C ASP A 70 -23.07 1.91 -20.37
N SER A 71 -22.80 0.85 -19.62
CA SER A 71 -23.81 -0.09 -19.14
C SER A 71 -24.41 0.28 -17.77
N HIS A 72 -23.62 0.84 -16.85
CA HIS A 72 -23.99 1.06 -15.44
C HIS A 72 -23.98 2.53 -15.02
N GLY A 73 -23.60 3.45 -15.91
CA GLY A 73 -23.55 4.89 -15.66
C GLY A 73 -22.26 5.36 -14.97
N PHE A 74 -22.19 6.67 -14.71
CA PHE A 74 -20.99 7.31 -14.16
C PHE A 74 -20.82 7.12 -12.65
N GLY A 75 -21.92 7.20 -11.89
CA GLY A 75 -21.83 7.24 -10.42
C GLY A 75 -23.06 6.69 -9.73
N MET A 76 -22.88 6.31 -8.47
CA MET A 76 -23.89 5.63 -7.68
C MET A 76 -24.85 6.55 -6.93
N SER A 77 -24.42 7.78 -6.63
CA SER A 77 -25.21 8.77 -5.86
C SER A 77 -25.77 8.25 -4.53
N SER A 78 -25.18 7.19 -3.98
CA SER A 78 -25.67 6.50 -2.79
C SER A 78 -24.59 5.62 -2.14
N VAL A 79 -24.82 5.31 -0.88
CA VAL A 79 -24.10 4.27 -0.13
C VAL A 79 -24.67 2.88 -0.45
N ARG A 80 -23.90 1.83 -0.16
CA ARG A 80 -24.17 0.46 -0.58
C ARG A 80 -25.54 -0.09 -0.15
N PHE A 81 -25.96 0.12 1.08
CA PHE A 81 -27.16 -0.51 1.63
C PHE A 81 -28.47 0.21 1.26
N ILE A 82 -28.42 1.46 0.77
CA ILE A 82 -29.62 2.20 0.36
C ILE A 82 -29.99 1.83 -1.09
N CYS A 83 -29.25 2.37 -2.07
CA CYS A 83 -29.43 2.07 -3.48
C CYS A 83 -28.11 2.10 -4.29
N GLY A 84 -26.96 2.04 -3.59
CA GLY A 84 -25.63 2.13 -4.17
C GLY A 84 -24.98 0.77 -4.45
N THR A 85 -25.73 -0.31 -4.63
CA THR A 85 -25.21 -1.63 -4.98
C THR A 85 -25.74 -2.06 -6.34
N GLN A 86 -24.85 -2.24 -7.30
CA GLN A 86 -25.13 -2.87 -8.59
C GLN A 86 -24.58 -4.30 -8.59
N ASP A 87 -24.98 -5.11 -9.56
CA ASP A 87 -24.52 -6.48 -9.79
C ASP A 87 -22.99 -6.58 -9.92
N ILE A 88 -22.36 -5.66 -10.69
CA ILE A 88 -20.90 -5.60 -10.86
C ILE A 88 -20.13 -5.42 -9.54
N HIS A 89 -20.72 -4.77 -8.53
CA HIS A 89 -20.09 -4.69 -7.21
C HIS A 89 -20.01 -6.08 -6.57
N LYS A 90 -21.08 -6.88 -6.70
CA LYS A 90 -21.11 -8.25 -6.17
C LYS A 90 -20.18 -9.17 -6.94
N GLU A 91 -20.09 -8.97 -8.26
CA GLU A 91 -19.13 -9.70 -9.10
C GLU A 91 -17.68 -9.40 -8.69
N LEU A 92 -17.34 -8.14 -8.46
CA LEU A 92 -15.98 -7.78 -7.99
C LEU A 92 -15.68 -8.37 -6.60
N GLU A 93 -16.65 -8.30 -5.66
CA GLU A 93 -16.51 -8.92 -4.34
C GLU A 93 -16.23 -10.41 -4.45
N GLN A 94 -16.94 -11.11 -5.33
CA GLN A 94 -16.73 -12.54 -5.58
C GLN A 94 -15.34 -12.81 -6.19
N LYS A 95 -14.93 -12.06 -7.21
CA LYS A 95 -13.60 -12.23 -7.85
C LYS A 95 -12.45 -12.01 -6.88
N ILE A 96 -12.57 -11.05 -5.96
CA ILE A 96 -11.57 -10.83 -4.91
C ILE A 96 -11.53 -12.00 -3.93
N ALA A 97 -12.68 -12.50 -3.49
CA ALA A 97 -12.76 -13.67 -2.62
C ALA A 97 -12.15 -14.92 -3.28
N GLU A 98 -12.45 -15.15 -4.55
CA GLU A 98 -11.87 -16.25 -5.34
C GLU A 98 -10.35 -16.11 -5.49
N PHE A 99 -9.86 -14.89 -5.74
CA PHE A 99 -8.43 -14.62 -5.88
C PHE A 99 -7.65 -14.97 -4.60
N TYR A 100 -8.16 -14.61 -3.43
CA TYR A 100 -7.54 -14.90 -2.14
C TYR A 100 -7.95 -16.24 -1.53
N GLN A 101 -8.90 -16.96 -2.15
CA GLN A 101 -9.49 -18.19 -1.61
C GLN A 101 -10.15 -17.96 -0.25
N THR A 102 -10.79 -16.82 -0.08
CA THR A 102 -11.55 -16.43 1.11
C THR A 102 -13.06 -16.66 0.94
N GLU A 103 -13.84 -16.47 2.00
CA GLU A 103 -15.26 -16.81 2.00
C GLU A 103 -16.16 -15.67 1.49
N ASP A 104 -15.79 -14.40 1.75
CA ASP A 104 -16.55 -13.22 1.30
C ASP A 104 -15.65 -11.97 1.27
N THR A 105 -16.14 -10.92 0.60
CA THR A 105 -15.44 -9.65 0.42
C THR A 105 -16.39 -8.46 0.55
N ILE A 106 -15.91 -7.34 1.07
CA ILE A 106 -16.60 -6.05 1.16
C ILE A 106 -15.73 -4.96 0.53
N LEU A 107 -16.34 -4.08 -0.29
CA LEU A 107 -15.66 -2.98 -0.98
C LEU A 107 -15.79 -1.67 -0.21
N TYR A 108 -14.72 -0.87 -0.24
CA TYR A 108 -14.62 0.47 0.35
C TYR A 108 -14.16 1.51 -0.67
N ALA A 109 -14.35 2.79 -0.38
CA ALA A 109 -13.89 3.88 -1.24
C ALA A 109 -12.36 3.94 -1.34
N ALA A 110 -11.64 3.52 -0.30
CA ALA A 110 -10.19 3.40 -0.25
C ALA A 110 -9.74 2.30 0.72
N ALA A 111 -8.50 1.85 0.59
CA ALA A 111 -7.90 0.93 1.57
C ALA A 111 -7.73 1.59 2.95
N PHE A 112 -7.58 2.91 3.00
CA PHE A 112 -7.59 3.64 4.26
C PHE A 112 -8.90 3.41 5.03
N ASP A 113 -10.04 3.46 4.33
CA ASP A 113 -11.37 3.19 4.88
C ASP A 113 -11.53 1.71 5.26
N ALA A 114 -11.00 0.80 4.44
CA ALA A 114 -11.01 -0.63 4.73
C ALA A 114 -10.30 -0.93 6.05
N ASN A 115 -9.05 -0.45 6.22
CA ASN A 115 -8.28 -0.61 7.44
C ASN A 115 -8.96 0.05 8.67
N ALA A 116 -9.41 1.30 8.51
CA ALA A 116 -10.06 2.04 9.59
C ALA A 116 -11.40 1.41 9.99
N GLY A 117 -12.06 0.73 9.06
CA GLY A 117 -13.39 0.16 9.24
C GLY A 117 -13.45 -1.22 9.88
N VAL A 118 -12.31 -1.86 10.20
CA VAL A 118 -12.27 -3.24 10.72
C VAL A 118 -12.47 -3.30 12.23
N PHE A 119 -11.77 -2.50 13.00
CA PHE A 119 -11.56 -2.72 14.44
C PHE A 119 -12.77 -2.40 15.29
N GLU A 120 -13.38 -1.21 15.11
CA GLU A 120 -14.53 -0.77 15.93
C GLU A 120 -15.75 -1.71 15.82
N PRO A 121 -16.10 -2.25 14.60
CA PRO A 121 -17.20 -3.21 14.49
C PRO A 121 -16.96 -4.54 15.15
N LEU A 122 -15.72 -5.03 15.17
CA LEU A 122 -15.36 -6.37 15.61
C LEU A 122 -15.04 -6.44 17.11
N LEU A 123 -14.42 -5.39 17.66
CA LEU A 123 -13.77 -5.43 18.96
C LEU A 123 -14.34 -4.39 19.93
N THR A 124 -14.28 -4.72 21.22
CA THR A 124 -14.75 -3.89 22.33
C THR A 124 -13.63 -3.64 23.33
N LYS A 125 -13.93 -2.97 24.44
CA LYS A 125 -12.99 -2.75 25.55
C LYS A 125 -12.50 -4.04 26.24
N GLU A 126 -13.15 -5.17 25.98
CA GLU A 126 -12.80 -6.48 26.55
C GLU A 126 -11.78 -7.23 25.71
N ASP A 127 -11.39 -6.68 24.56
CA ASP A 127 -10.57 -7.31 23.55
C ASP A 127 -9.21 -6.60 23.43
N ALA A 128 -8.27 -7.19 22.71
CA ALA A 128 -6.93 -6.65 22.50
C ALA A 128 -6.55 -6.62 21.02
N ILE A 129 -5.83 -5.55 20.63
CA ILE A 129 -5.20 -5.39 19.31
C ILE A 129 -3.70 -5.37 19.52
N ILE A 130 -2.96 -6.29 18.85
CA ILE A 130 -1.52 -6.42 18.90
C ILE A 130 -0.98 -5.99 17.53
N SER A 131 -0.44 -4.77 17.44
CA SER A 131 -0.09 -4.10 16.17
C SER A 131 1.42 -3.97 15.98
N ASP A 132 1.92 -4.29 14.79
CA ASP A 132 3.30 -3.98 14.42
C ASP A 132 3.56 -2.47 14.49
N SER A 133 4.76 -2.10 14.92
CA SER A 133 5.15 -0.71 15.17
C SER A 133 5.30 0.14 13.90
N LEU A 134 5.49 -0.49 12.74
CA LEU A 134 5.64 0.17 11.44
C LEU A 134 4.41 0.04 10.53
N ASN A 135 3.29 -0.46 11.04
CA ASN A 135 2.05 -0.53 10.30
C ASN A 135 1.65 0.81 9.67
N HIS A 136 0.96 0.73 8.54
CA HIS A 136 0.47 1.88 7.80
C HIS A 136 -0.43 2.79 8.68
N ALA A 137 -0.40 4.10 8.42
CA ALA A 137 -1.15 5.11 9.18
C ALA A 137 -2.65 4.79 9.30
N SER A 138 -3.26 4.20 8.28
CA SER A 138 -4.68 3.80 8.29
C SER A 138 -4.99 2.73 9.34
N ILE A 139 -4.08 1.77 9.55
CA ILE A 139 -4.19 0.78 10.64
C ILE A 139 -4.06 1.49 11.99
N ILE A 140 -3.05 2.34 12.14
CA ILE A 140 -2.84 3.11 13.38
C ILE A 140 -4.07 3.93 13.74
N ASP A 141 -4.67 4.62 12.78
CA ASP A 141 -5.86 5.44 12.99
C ASP A 141 -7.10 4.58 13.26
N GLY A 142 -7.27 3.46 12.57
CA GLY A 142 -8.33 2.50 12.86
C GLY A 142 -8.25 1.92 14.28
N VAL A 143 -7.05 1.54 14.71
CA VAL A 143 -6.78 1.08 16.08
C VAL A 143 -7.08 2.18 17.10
N ARG A 144 -6.78 3.45 16.79
CA ARG A 144 -7.10 4.60 17.67
C ARG A 144 -8.58 4.83 17.84
N LEU A 145 -9.40 4.53 16.85
CA LEU A 145 -10.86 4.67 16.93
C LEU A 145 -11.52 3.55 17.73
N CYS A 146 -10.87 2.39 17.85
CA CYS A 146 -11.36 1.24 18.61
C CYS A 146 -11.13 1.43 20.13
N LYS A 147 -12.01 0.82 20.95
CA LYS A 147 -11.93 0.84 22.41
C LYS A 147 -11.12 -0.33 22.98
N ALA A 148 -10.72 -1.30 22.16
CA ALA A 148 -9.92 -2.45 22.59
C ALA A 148 -8.56 -2.00 23.16
N ALA A 149 -8.01 -2.81 24.05
CA ALA A 149 -6.68 -2.61 24.59
C ALA A 149 -5.64 -2.67 23.46
N ARG A 150 -4.62 -1.81 23.52
CA ARG A 150 -3.64 -1.64 22.45
C ARG A 150 -2.29 -2.10 22.93
N TYR A 151 -1.75 -3.07 22.21
CA TYR A 151 -0.40 -3.59 22.39
C TYR A 151 0.38 -3.33 21.10
N ARG A 152 1.63 -2.97 21.22
CA ARG A 152 2.48 -2.66 20.07
C ARG A 152 3.78 -3.43 20.19
N TYR A 153 4.14 -4.21 19.18
CA TYR A 153 5.41 -4.92 19.12
C TYR A 153 6.37 -4.26 18.12
N GLN A 154 7.66 -4.44 18.35
CA GLN A 154 8.70 -3.94 17.47
C GLN A 154 8.60 -4.62 16.11
N ASN A 155 8.86 -3.86 15.05
CA ASN A 155 8.72 -4.36 13.68
C ASN A 155 9.47 -5.68 13.46
N SER A 156 8.74 -6.68 13.02
CA SER A 156 9.25 -8.03 12.72
C SER A 156 9.97 -8.72 13.90
N ASP A 157 9.71 -8.31 15.14
CA ASP A 157 10.24 -8.95 16.34
C ASP A 157 9.23 -9.93 16.92
N MET A 158 9.39 -11.21 16.62
CA MET A 158 8.47 -12.26 17.04
C MET A 158 8.53 -12.53 18.53
N LEU A 159 9.67 -12.28 19.17
CA LEU A 159 9.79 -12.40 20.62
C LEU A 159 8.99 -11.29 21.33
N ASP A 160 9.10 -10.05 20.84
CA ASP A 160 8.28 -8.94 21.37
C ASP A 160 6.78 -9.17 21.08
N LEU A 161 6.42 -9.68 19.89
CA LEU A 161 5.04 -10.07 19.57
C LEU A 161 4.51 -11.09 20.61
N GLU A 162 5.28 -12.12 20.91
CA GLU A 162 4.87 -13.12 21.90
C GLU A 162 4.71 -12.49 23.30
N ASN A 163 5.61 -11.61 23.72
CA ASN A 163 5.50 -10.89 25.00
C ASN A 163 4.22 -10.05 25.06
N GLN A 164 3.82 -9.38 23.96
CA GLN A 164 2.60 -8.60 23.90
C GLN A 164 1.33 -9.49 23.97
N LEU A 165 1.37 -10.68 23.35
CA LEU A 165 0.28 -11.67 23.43
C LEU A 165 0.12 -12.23 24.86
N ILE A 166 1.22 -12.52 25.54
CA ILE A 166 1.23 -12.94 26.95
C ILE A 166 0.61 -11.83 27.80
N ALA A 167 1.08 -10.59 27.65
CA ALA A 167 0.54 -9.46 28.42
C ALA A 167 -0.96 -9.24 28.16
N ALA A 168 -1.45 -9.41 26.92
CA ALA A 168 -2.85 -9.33 26.60
C ALA A 168 -3.68 -10.43 27.32
N ASN A 169 -3.17 -11.67 27.38
CA ASN A 169 -3.80 -12.76 28.09
C ASN A 169 -3.83 -12.52 29.61
N GLU A 170 -2.72 -12.09 30.21
CA GLU A 170 -2.64 -11.78 31.64
C GLU A 170 -3.59 -10.66 32.06
N ASN A 171 -3.83 -9.70 31.15
CA ASN A 171 -4.82 -8.63 31.34
C ASN A 171 -6.25 -9.05 31.02
N GLY A 172 -6.51 -10.32 30.75
CA GLY A 172 -7.84 -10.90 30.58
C GLY A 172 -8.53 -10.54 29.27
N ALA A 173 -7.80 -10.28 28.18
CA ALA A 173 -8.36 -10.03 26.87
C ALA A 173 -9.22 -11.23 26.41
N ARG A 174 -10.49 -10.95 26.07
CA ARG A 174 -11.44 -11.96 25.59
C ARG A 174 -11.05 -12.46 24.19
N PHE A 175 -10.88 -11.55 23.26
CA PHE A 175 -10.38 -11.81 21.90
C PHE A 175 -9.13 -11.01 21.63
N LYS A 176 -8.25 -11.55 20.80
CA LYS A 176 -7.01 -10.92 20.37
C LYS A 176 -6.95 -10.88 18.85
N ILE A 177 -6.43 -9.81 18.30
CA ILE A 177 -6.11 -9.71 16.87
C ILE A 177 -4.69 -9.21 16.69
N ILE A 178 -3.88 -9.94 15.92
CA ILE A 178 -2.56 -9.51 15.47
C ILE A 178 -2.74 -8.79 14.15
N VAL A 179 -2.11 -7.62 14.00
CA VAL A 179 -2.26 -6.77 12.80
C VAL A 179 -0.90 -6.36 12.28
N THR A 180 -0.66 -6.61 10.98
CA THR A 180 0.57 -6.24 10.30
C THR A 180 0.34 -5.83 8.85
N ASP A 181 1.20 -4.96 8.29
CA ASP A 181 1.36 -4.86 6.84
C ASP A 181 1.96 -6.18 6.33
N GLY A 182 1.52 -6.66 5.17
CA GLY A 182 2.15 -7.80 4.49
C GLY A 182 3.51 -7.39 3.91
N VAL A 183 3.56 -6.21 3.28
CA VAL A 183 4.80 -5.54 2.85
C VAL A 183 4.86 -4.15 3.43
N PHE A 184 5.89 -3.85 4.23
CA PHE A 184 6.10 -2.53 4.80
C PHE A 184 6.49 -1.52 3.73
N SER A 185 5.63 -0.56 3.48
CA SER A 185 5.64 0.33 2.31
C SER A 185 6.88 1.20 2.17
N MET A 186 7.61 1.48 3.27
CA MET A 186 8.80 2.33 3.25
C MET A 186 10.10 1.54 3.15
N ASP A 187 10.07 0.25 3.46
CA ASP A 187 11.25 -0.62 3.55
C ASP A 187 11.24 -1.75 2.52
N GLY A 188 10.07 -2.13 2.01
CA GLY A 188 9.92 -3.22 1.05
C GLY A 188 10.12 -4.62 1.66
N ILE A 189 10.12 -4.72 2.99
CA ILE A 189 10.30 -5.97 3.74
C ILE A 189 8.95 -6.69 3.83
N VAL A 190 8.95 -7.99 3.62
CA VAL A 190 7.81 -8.89 3.80
C VAL A 190 7.72 -9.32 5.27
N ALA A 191 6.52 -9.30 5.85
CA ALA A 191 6.28 -9.77 7.21
C ALA A 191 6.51 -11.29 7.34
N SER A 192 6.96 -11.74 8.52
CA SER A 192 7.14 -13.17 8.86
C SER A 192 5.79 -13.81 9.20
N LEU A 193 4.89 -13.90 8.20
CA LEU A 193 3.51 -14.34 8.42
C LEU A 193 3.39 -15.77 8.92
N ASP A 194 4.33 -16.63 8.56
CA ASP A 194 4.43 -18.00 9.06
C ASP A 194 4.60 -18.03 10.58
N GLU A 195 5.59 -17.30 11.11
CA GLU A 195 5.84 -17.18 12.56
C GLU A 195 4.69 -16.44 13.27
N ILE A 196 4.12 -15.40 12.65
CA ILE A 196 2.95 -14.67 13.19
C ILE A 196 1.76 -15.62 13.34
N CYS A 197 1.48 -16.45 12.34
CA CYS A 197 0.40 -17.43 12.38
C CYS A 197 0.65 -18.51 13.45
N ASP A 198 1.91 -18.96 13.64
CA ASP A 198 2.26 -19.92 14.69
C ASP A 198 1.98 -19.35 16.10
N LEU A 199 2.29 -18.07 16.32
CA LEU A 199 1.96 -17.37 17.54
C LEU A 199 0.45 -17.14 17.69
N ALA A 200 -0.25 -16.83 16.59
CA ALA A 200 -1.70 -16.68 16.60
C ALA A 200 -2.40 -17.97 17.01
N ASP A 201 -2.01 -19.11 16.46
CA ASP A 201 -2.54 -20.43 16.83
C ASP A 201 -2.25 -20.74 18.31
N LYS A 202 -1.03 -20.45 18.79
CA LYS A 202 -0.61 -20.68 20.17
C LYS A 202 -1.42 -19.89 21.20
N TYR A 203 -1.79 -18.64 20.85
CA TYR A 203 -2.43 -17.71 21.77
C TYR A 203 -3.91 -17.45 21.45
N ASP A 204 -4.52 -18.23 20.54
CA ASP A 204 -5.90 -18.08 20.08
C ASP A 204 -6.22 -16.62 19.69
N ALA A 205 -5.48 -16.14 18.69
CA ALA A 205 -5.59 -14.79 18.16
C ALA A 205 -5.95 -14.82 16.66
N LEU A 206 -6.79 -13.85 16.23
CA LEU A 206 -7.02 -13.60 14.80
C LEU A 206 -5.80 -12.95 14.17
N VAL A 207 -5.63 -13.14 12.86
CA VAL A 207 -4.59 -12.48 12.05
C VAL A 207 -5.22 -11.60 10.99
N MET A 208 -4.86 -10.31 10.98
CA MET A 208 -5.20 -9.36 9.93
C MET A 208 -3.93 -8.88 9.23
N ILE A 209 -3.95 -8.86 7.90
CA ILE A 209 -2.86 -8.32 7.07
C ILE A 209 -3.35 -7.25 6.10
N ASP A 210 -2.49 -6.26 5.85
CA ASP A 210 -2.67 -5.27 4.77
C ASP A 210 -1.80 -5.67 3.56
N GLU A 211 -2.44 -6.08 2.48
CA GLU A 211 -1.81 -6.51 1.23
C GLU A 211 -1.66 -5.39 0.19
N CYS A 212 -1.82 -4.13 0.56
CA CYS A 212 -1.78 -3.00 -0.37
C CYS A 212 -0.49 -2.87 -1.18
N HIS A 213 0.62 -3.39 -0.68
CA HIS A 213 1.92 -3.38 -1.36
C HIS A 213 2.40 -4.78 -1.78
N ALA A 214 1.47 -5.75 -1.87
CA ALA A 214 1.79 -7.14 -2.22
C ALA A 214 0.80 -7.73 -3.23
N ALA A 215 -0.49 -7.39 -3.13
CA ALA A 215 -1.55 -7.89 -3.98
C ALA A 215 -1.23 -7.71 -5.48
N GLY A 216 -1.34 -8.79 -6.23
CA GLY A 216 -1.12 -8.84 -7.66
C GLY A 216 0.29 -9.22 -8.10
N PHE A 217 1.31 -9.19 -7.21
CA PHE A 217 2.69 -9.40 -7.63
C PHE A 217 3.63 -10.12 -6.64
N ILE A 218 3.29 -10.23 -5.36
CA ILE A 218 4.02 -11.06 -4.41
C ILE A 218 3.43 -12.46 -4.41
N GLY A 219 4.29 -13.47 -4.25
CA GLY A 219 3.92 -14.87 -4.35
C GLY A 219 3.92 -15.39 -5.79
N LYS A 220 3.92 -16.70 -5.94
CA LYS A 220 4.08 -17.39 -7.23
C LYS A 220 2.98 -17.04 -8.25
N THR A 221 1.77 -16.80 -7.78
CA THR A 221 0.62 -16.42 -8.62
C THR A 221 0.10 -15.02 -8.32
N GLY A 222 0.86 -14.23 -7.56
CA GLY A 222 0.52 -12.85 -7.23
C GLY A 222 -0.54 -12.68 -6.15
N ARG A 223 -0.85 -13.74 -5.38
CA ARG A 223 -1.86 -13.67 -4.30
C ARG A 223 -1.37 -13.01 -3.02
N GLY A 224 -0.18 -12.42 -3.05
CA GLY A 224 0.34 -11.63 -1.95
C GLY A 224 1.24 -12.40 -0.99
N THR A 225 1.53 -11.77 0.14
CA THR A 225 2.48 -12.29 1.13
C THR A 225 2.00 -13.58 1.79
N LEU A 226 0.69 -13.79 1.87
CA LEU A 226 0.12 -15.02 2.40
C LEU A 226 0.42 -16.25 1.51
N GLU A 227 0.51 -16.06 0.18
CA GLU A 227 0.96 -17.10 -0.73
C GLU A 227 2.47 -17.32 -0.59
N GLU A 228 3.25 -16.25 -0.57
CA GLU A 228 4.71 -16.28 -0.45
C GLU A 228 5.16 -17.01 0.82
N LYS A 229 4.46 -16.81 1.93
CA LYS A 229 4.74 -17.44 3.22
C LYS A 229 4.01 -18.77 3.45
N GLY A 230 3.19 -19.23 2.49
CA GLY A 230 2.48 -20.51 2.59
C GLY A 230 1.37 -20.54 3.65
N VAL A 231 0.75 -19.40 3.96
CA VAL A 231 -0.26 -19.25 5.04
C VAL A 231 -1.65 -18.86 4.52
N LEU A 232 -1.95 -19.14 3.27
CA LEU A 232 -3.22 -18.77 2.59
C LEU A 232 -4.48 -19.03 3.43
N ASN A 233 -4.54 -20.13 4.17
CA ASN A 233 -5.71 -20.54 4.94
C ASN A 233 -5.62 -20.19 6.43
N ARG A 234 -4.60 -19.44 6.85
CA ARG A 234 -4.34 -19.11 8.26
C ARG A 234 -4.55 -17.63 8.56
N ILE A 235 -4.97 -16.84 7.57
CA ILE A 235 -5.26 -15.41 7.71
C ILE A 235 -6.78 -15.23 7.76
N ASP A 236 -7.27 -14.50 8.76
CA ASP A 236 -8.69 -14.28 8.98
C ASP A 236 -9.22 -13.06 8.25
N ILE A 237 -8.41 -12.00 8.12
CA ILE A 237 -8.77 -10.72 7.53
C ILE A 237 -7.63 -10.24 6.65
N ILE A 238 -7.95 -9.96 5.39
CA ILE A 238 -7.03 -9.37 4.42
C ILE A 238 -7.62 -8.05 3.95
N THR A 239 -6.88 -6.97 4.05
CA THR A 239 -7.24 -5.71 3.42
C THR A 239 -6.34 -5.44 2.23
N GLY A 240 -6.85 -4.70 1.25
CA GLY A 240 -6.10 -4.37 0.05
C GLY A 240 -6.62 -3.15 -0.67
N THR A 241 -5.92 -2.73 -1.71
CA THR A 241 -6.23 -1.54 -2.50
C THR A 241 -6.34 -1.82 -3.98
N LEU A 242 -7.30 -1.18 -4.64
CA LEU A 242 -7.40 -1.10 -6.10
C LEU A 242 -6.58 0.08 -6.67
N GLY A 243 -5.99 0.89 -5.81
CA GLY A 243 -5.26 2.12 -6.15
C GLY A 243 -3.76 1.95 -6.39
N LYS A 244 -3.26 0.70 -6.52
CA LYS A 244 -1.84 0.42 -6.77
C LYS A 244 -1.68 -0.60 -7.90
N ALA A 245 -1.08 -1.77 -7.64
CA ALA A 245 -0.88 -2.81 -8.64
C ALA A 245 -2.19 -3.25 -9.32
N LEU A 246 -3.30 -3.23 -8.60
CA LEU A 246 -4.61 -3.65 -9.10
C LEU A 246 -5.33 -2.55 -9.90
N GLY A 247 -4.65 -1.93 -10.88
CA GLY A 247 -5.22 -0.96 -11.81
C GLY A 247 -4.89 0.51 -11.50
N GLY A 248 -4.53 0.85 -10.26
CA GLY A 248 -3.99 2.17 -9.89
C GLY A 248 -4.99 3.31 -9.77
N ALA A 249 -6.30 3.05 -9.80
CA ALA A 249 -7.32 4.10 -9.68
C ALA A 249 -7.60 4.42 -8.20
N MET A 250 -8.69 3.93 -7.65
CA MET A 250 -9.05 4.06 -6.25
C MET A 250 -9.89 2.86 -5.82
N GLY A 251 -10.17 2.77 -4.54
CA GLY A 251 -10.94 1.69 -3.95
C GLY A 251 -10.12 0.86 -2.98
N GLY A 252 -10.80 0.25 -2.05
CA GLY A 252 -10.24 -0.70 -1.10
C GLY A 252 -11.20 -1.86 -0.89
N TYR A 253 -10.71 -2.90 -0.27
CA TYR A 253 -11.51 -4.06 0.09
C TYR A 253 -11.01 -4.68 1.40
N THR A 254 -11.92 -5.38 2.05
CA THR A 254 -11.61 -6.35 3.09
C THR A 254 -12.18 -7.69 2.66
N THR A 255 -11.38 -8.74 2.71
CA THR A 255 -11.78 -10.11 2.38
C THR A 255 -11.37 -11.05 3.52
N GLY A 256 -12.13 -12.13 3.76
CA GLY A 256 -11.85 -13.04 4.86
C GLY A 256 -13.02 -13.95 5.21
N LYS A 257 -13.18 -14.23 6.51
CA LYS A 257 -14.25 -15.08 7.03
C LYS A 257 -15.62 -14.43 6.87
N LYS A 258 -16.61 -15.22 6.45
CA LYS A 258 -17.95 -14.75 6.10
C LYS A 258 -18.61 -13.94 7.22
N GLU A 259 -18.57 -14.43 8.46
CA GLU A 259 -19.18 -13.76 9.59
C GLU A 259 -18.55 -12.41 9.91
N ILE A 260 -17.22 -12.29 9.70
CA ILE A 260 -16.51 -11.02 9.83
C ILE A 260 -17.00 -10.04 8.77
N ILE A 261 -17.01 -10.45 7.51
CA ILE A 261 -17.43 -9.58 6.40
C ILE A 261 -18.90 -9.19 6.52
N GLU A 262 -19.76 -10.10 6.92
CA GLU A 262 -21.18 -9.81 7.15
C GLU A 262 -21.37 -8.77 8.27
N LEU A 263 -20.64 -8.90 9.39
CA LEU A 263 -20.69 -7.92 10.48
C LEU A 263 -20.16 -6.54 10.04
N LEU A 264 -19.08 -6.50 9.24
CA LEU A 264 -18.56 -5.26 8.66
C LEU A 264 -19.61 -4.57 7.77
N ARG A 265 -20.37 -5.31 6.97
CA ARG A 265 -21.49 -4.75 6.17
C ARG A 265 -22.55 -4.07 7.03
N GLN A 266 -22.76 -4.54 8.25
CA GLN A 266 -23.77 -4.00 9.16
C GLN A 266 -23.26 -2.84 10.02
N ARG A 267 -21.96 -2.77 10.30
CA ARG A 267 -21.43 -1.87 11.35
C ARG A 267 -20.25 -1.00 10.93
N SER A 268 -19.54 -1.33 9.86
CA SER A 268 -18.37 -0.56 9.43
C SER A 268 -18.79 0.83 8.94
N ARG A 269 -18.47 1.85 9.70
CA ARG A 269 -18.89 3.24 9.41
C ARG A 269 -18.39 3.75 8.07
N PRO A 270 -17.13 3.51 7.65
CA PRO A 270 -16.67 3.90 6.31
C PRO A 270 -17.49 3.25 5.19
N TYR A 271 -17.94 2.03 5.35
CA TYR A 271 -18.83 1.36 4.38
C TYR A 271 -20.24 1.93 4.39
N LEU A 272 -20.81 2.14 5.58
CA LEU A 272 -22.20 2.59 5.73
C LEU A 272 -22.43 4.02 5.28
N PHE A 273 -21.41 4.89 5.36
CA PHE A 273 -21.59 6.33 5.19
C PHE A 273 -20.80 6.95 4.03
N SER A 274 -19.95 6.18 3.34
CA SER A 274 -19.27 6.62 2.12
C SER A 274 -19.98 6.12 0.87
N ASN A 275 -19.97 6.91 -0.21
CA ASN A 275 -20.49 6.48 -1.50
C ASN A 275 -19.80 5.19 -1.98
N SER A 276 -20.58 4.39 -2.71
CA SER A 276 -20.08 3.20 -3.39
C SER A 276 -19.05 3.56 -4.47
N LEU A 277 -18.19 2.61 -4.79
CA LEU A 277 -17.27 2.75 -5.93
C LEU A 277 -18.05 3.01 -7.22
N ALA A 278 -17.53 3.90 -8.06
CA ALA A 278 -18.13 4.20 -9.35
C ALA A 278 -18.01 2.99 -10.30
N PRO A 279 -18.99 2.76 -11.18
CA PRO A 279 -19.01 1.65 -12.12
C PRO A 279 -17.74 1.51 -12.94
N ALA A 280 -17.14 2.62 -13.40
CA ALA A 280 -15.88 2.62 -14.15
C ALA A 280 -14.74 1.94 -13.38
N ILE A 281 -14.65 2.20 -12.08
CA ILE A 281 -13.62 1.60 -11.22
C ILE A 281 -13.88 0.11 -11.02
N VAL A 282 -15.14 -0.24 -10.79
CA VAL A 282 -15.56 -1.64 -10.57
C VAL A 282 -15.28 -2.48 -11.81
N GLY A 283 -15.71 -2.04 -13.00
CA GLY A 283 -15.49 -2.75 -14.26
C GLY A 283 -14.00 -2.89 -14.60
N ALA A 284 -13.21 -1.81 -14.42
CA ALA A 284 -11.77 -1.87 -14.58
C ALA A 284 -11.12 -2.88 -13.63
N SER A 285 -11.54 -2.92 -12.37
CA SER A 285 -10.99 -3.84 -11.36
C SER A 285 -11.36 -5.29 -11.66
N ILE A 286 -12.59 -5.58 -12.12
CA ILE A 286 -12.99 -6.91 -12.60
C ILE A 286 -12.02 -7.39 -13.67
N LYS A 287 -11.75 -6.53 -14.67
CA LYS A 287 -10.81 -6.85 -15.76
C LYS A 287 -9.41 -7.14 -15.24
N VAL A 288 -8.92 -6.36 -14.27
CA VAL A 288 -7.59 -6.58 -13.66
C VAL A 288 -7.51 -7.95 -12.99
N PHE A 289 -8.51 -8.33 -12.17
CA PHE A 289 -8.51 -9.65 -11.55
C PHE A 289 -8.58 -10.79 -12.57
N GLU A 290 -9.31 -10.63 -13.69
CA GLU A 290 -9.31 -11.57 -14.79
C GLU A 290 -7.91 -11.74 -15.42
N MET A 291 -7.20 -10.64 -15.67
CA MET A 291 -5.85 -10.67 -16.21
C MET A 291 -4.89 -11.41 -15.28
N LEU A 292 -4.91 -11.07 -13.98
CA LEU A 292 -3.99 -11.65 -12.98
C LEU A 292 -4.28 -13.11 -12.67
N THR A 293 -5.51 -13.57 -12.81
CA THR A 293 -5.87 -14.98 -12.59
C THR A 293 -5.36 -15.87 -13.73
N ASN A 294 -5.26 -15.31 -14.94
CA ASN A 294 -4.94 -16.09 -16.15
C ASN A 294 -3.46 -16.01 -16.57
N ASP A 295 -2.69 -15.02 -16.08
CA ASP A 295 -1.33 -14.77 -16.55
C ASP A 295 -0.44 -14.15 -15.46
N THR A 296 0.78 -14.67 -15.32
CA THR A 296 1.80 -14.17 -14.38
C THR A 296 2.89 -13.32 -15.05
N THR A 297 2.84 -13.11 -16.36
CA THR A 297 3.89 -12.43 -17.13
C THR A 297 4.27 -11.07 -16.56
N LEU A 298 3.29 -10.25 -16.14
CA LEU A 298 3.57 -8.93 -15.56
C LEU A 298 4.25 -9.04 -14.19
N ARG A 299 3.85 -10.01 -13.39
CA ARG A 299 4.46 -10.31 -12.09
C ARG A 299 5.92 -10.75 -12.27
N ASP A 300 6.17 -11.67 -13.21
CA ASP A 300 7.50 -12.21 -13.50
C ASP A 300 8.43 -11.11 -14.03
N GLN A 301 7.95 -10.27 -14.95
CA GLN A 301 8.68 -9.11 -15.45
C GLN A 301 9.03 -8.10 -14.35
N LEU A 302 8.12 -7.88 -13.40
CA LEU A 302 8.39 -7.01 -12.26
C LEU A 302 9.50 -7.58 -11.36
N GLU A 303 9.49 -8.88 -11.12
CA GLU A 303 10.52 -9.57 -10.35
C GLU A 303 11.89 -9.46 -11.04
N GLU A 304 11.96 -9.73 -12.34
CA GLU A 304 13.18 -9.57 -13.14
C GLU A 304 13.73 -8.14 -13.10
N ASN A 305 12.87 -7.14 -13.32
CA ASN A 305 13.21 -5.73 -13.27
C ASN A 305 13.75 -5.33 -11.88
N THR A 306 13.12 -5.83 -10.83
CA THR A 306 13.51 -5.57 -9.45
C THR A 306 14.89 -6.14 -9.15
N ASN A 307 15.12 -7.39 -9.49
CA ASN A 307 16.39 -8.07 -9.29
C ASN A 307 17.52 -7.40 -10.09
N TYR A 308 17.25 -7.02 -11.33
CA TYR A 308 18.20 -6.29 -12.18
C TYR A 308 18.62 -4.96 -11.54
N PHE A 309 17.64 -4.16 -11.15
CA PHE A 309 17.90 -2.84 -10.53
C PHE A 309 18.66 -2.97 -9.19
N LYS A 310 18.22 -3.84 -8.28
CA LYS A 310 18.90 -4.10 -7.00
C LYS A 310 20.37 -4.49 -7.21
N LYS A 311 20.64 -5.42 -8.14
CA LYS A 311 22.00 -5.85 -8.46
C LYS A 311 22.87 -4.69 -8.96
N GLY A 312 22.31 -3.83 -9.85
CA GLY A 312 22.99 -2.64 -10.37
C GLY A 312 23.32 -1.64 -9.26
N MET A 313 22.39 -1.34 -8.40
CA MET A 313 22.58 -0.39 -7.29
C MET A 313 23.58 -0.89 -6.25
N LYS A 314 23.51 -2.17 -5.85
CA LYS A 314 24.52 -2.79 -4.96
C LYS A 314 25.92 -2.77 -5.56
N LYS A 315 26.05 -3.11 -6.85
CA LYS A 315 27.33 -3.06 -7.57
C LYS A 315 27.91 -1.65 -7.63
N ALA A 316 27.07 -0.64 -7.70
CA ALA A 316 27.48 0.76 -7.69
C ALA A 316 27.87 1.30 -6.31
N GLY A 317 27.65 0.54 -5.24
CA GLY A 317 28.02 0.90 -3.86
C GLY A 317 26.94 1.63 -3.08
N PHE A 318 25.70 1.68 -3.56
CA PHE A 318 24.60 2.25 -2.80
C PHE A 318 24.17 1.35 -1.65
N ASP A 319 23.90 1.98 -0.51
CA ASP A 319 23.22 1.33 0.62
C ASP A 319 21.72 1.25 0.31
N ILE A 320 21.24 0.04 0.05
CA ILE A 320 19.82 -0.25 -0.21
C ILE A 320 19.28 -1.22 0.83
N VAL A 321 18.02 -1.04 1.24
CA VAL A 321 17.36 -2.06 2.06
C VAL A 321 17.09 -3.27 1.17
N ASP A 322 17.56 -4.43 1.61
CA ASP A 322 17.43 -5.70 0.89
C ASP A 322 16.11 -6.39 1.27
N GLY A 323 15.00 -5.80 0.82
CA GLY A 323 13.67 -6.39 0.97
C GLY A 323 13.31 -7.32 -0.19
N ASP A 324 12.25 -8.08 -0.03
CA ASP A 324 11.79 -9.09 -1.01
C ASP A 324 10.75 -8.56 -2.01
N SER A 325 10.50 -7.25 -2.01
CA SER A 325 9.49 -6.62 -2.86
C SER A 325 10.08 -5.72 -3.94
N ALA A 326 9.21 -5.19 -4.82
CA ALA A 326 9.55 -4.23 -5.86
C ALA A 326 9.82 -2.79 -5.34
N ILE A 327 9.86 -2.63 -4.03
CA ILE A 327 10.23 -1.38 -3.35
C ILE A 327 11.72 -1.46 -3.00
N VAL A 328 12.51 -0.51 -3.50
CA VAL A 328 13.95 -0.46 -3.29
C VAL A 328 14.32 0.88 -2.62
N PRO A 329 14.42 0.93 -1.30
CA PRO A 329 14.85 2.12 -0.60
C PRO A 329 16.36 2.32 -0.74
N VAL A 330 16.78 3.45 -1.32
CA VAL A 330 18.17 3.91 -1.37
C VAL A 330 18.40 4.81 -0.15
N MET A 331 19.18 4.33 0.82
CA MET A 331 19.35 4.99 2.10
C MET A 331 20.29 6.20 1.98
N LEU A 332 19.83 7.34 2.49
CA LEU A 332 20.57 8.60 2.47
C LEU A 332 20.70 9.23 3.87
N TYR A 333 19.86 8.79 4.81
CA TYR A 333 19.83 9.17 6.22
C TYR A 333 19.47 10.64 6.47
N ASP A 334 19.96 11.59 5.66
CA ASP A 334 19.74 13.02 5.76
C ASP A 334 18.57 13.51 4.87
N ALA A 335 17.66 14.29 5.45
CA ALA A 335 16.46 14.80 4.76
C ALA A 335 16.79 15.78 3.62
N LYS A 336 17.76 16.66 3.82
CA LYS A 336 18.21 17.63 2.81
C LYS A 336 18.90 16.94 1.65
N LEU A 337 19.76 15.96 1.97
CA LEU A 337 20.46 15.15 0.97
C LEU A 337 19.46 14.40 0.10
N SER A 338 18.43 13.77 0.70
CA SER A 338 17.41 13.02 -0.04
C SER A 338 16.61 13.91 -1.01
N GLN A 339 16.25 15.13 -0.59
CA GLN A 339 15.58 16.10 -1.46
C GLN A 339 16.49 16.60 -2.57
N THR A 340 17.74 16.96 -2.25
CA THR A 340 18.72 17.44 -3.21
C THR A 340 18.99 16.38 -4.28
N MET A 341 19.20 15.13 -3.86
CA MET A 341 19.43 14.04 -4.77
C MET A 341 18.23 13.78 -5.67
N ALA A 342 17.01 13.79 -5.11
CA ALA A 342 15.77 13.60 -5.88
C ALA A 342 15.55 14.72 -6.94
N ASN A 343 15.92 15.96 -6.63
CA ASN A 343 15.83 17.07 -7.59
C ASN A 343 16.86 16.94 -8.71
N LEU A 344 18.10 16.60 -8.38
CA LEU A 344 19.16 16.38 -9.39
C LEU A 344 18.85 15.16 -10.27
N LEU A 345 18.26 14.10 -9.74
CA LEU A 345 17.80 12.94 -10.52
C LEU A 345 16.68 13.35 -11.48
N LEU A 346 15.79 14.26 -11.08
CA LEU A 346 14.76 14.78 -11.99
C LEU A 346 15.38 15.50 -13.20
N GLU A 347 16.45 16.29 -12.99
CA GLU A 347 17.21 16.96 -14.07
C GLU A 347 17.85 15.94 -15.04
N GLU A 348 18.17 14.72 -14.54
CA GLU A 348 18.65 13.60 -15.38
C GLU A 348 17.49 12.79 -16.02
N GLY A 349 16.24 13.24 -15.86
CA GLY A 349 15.07 12.59 -16.40
C GLY A 349 14.56 11.38 -15.59
N ILE A 350 14.95 11.29 -14.32
CA ILE A 350 14.51 10.24 -13.38
C ILE A 350 13.60 10.85 -12.31
N TYR A 351 12.33 10.45 -12.31
CA TYR A 351 11.33 10.96 -11.39
C TYR A 351 11.29 10.09 -10.13
N VAL A 352 11.90 10.61 -9.06
CA VAL A 352 11.91 10.03 -7.71
C VAL A 352 11.61 11.11 -6.66
N ILE A 353 11.24 10.70 -5.45
CA ILE A 353 10.96 11.57 -4.31
C ILE A 353 11.80 11.11 -3.11
N GLY A 354 12.34 12.08 -2.38
CA GLY A 354 12.97 11.85 -1.08
C GLY A 354 11.90 11.67 0.01
N PHE A 355 12.04 10.61 0.81
CA PHE A 355 11.19 10.36 1.97
C PHE A 355 11.97 10.66 3.25
N PHE A 356 11.37 11.44 4.14
CA PHE A 356 11.93 11.89 5.40
C PHE A 356 10.83 12.07 6.45
N PHE A 357 11.20 12.40 7.69
CA PHE A 357 10.25 12.62 8.77
C PHE A 357 9.11 13.61 8.37
N PRO A 358 7.85 13.36 8.73
CA PRO A 358 7.36 12.27 9.59
C PRO A 358 6.97 10.97 8.86
N VAL A 359 7.23 10.86 7.56
CA VAL A 359 6.87 9.66 6.76
C VAL A 359 7.75 8.46 7.10
N VAL A 360 9.01 8.73 7.37
CA VAL A 360 9.98 7.75 7.90
C VAL A 360 10.59 8.32 9.19
N PRO A 361 11.17 7.48 10.07
CA PRO A 361 11.83 7.96 11.29
C PRO A 361 12.94 8.98 10.99
N ARG A 362 13.30 9.79 12.01
CA ARG A 362 14.45 10.71 11.91
C ARG A 362 15.72 9.90 11.62
N ASP A 363 16.64 10.49 10.85
CA ASP A 363 17.91 9.89 10.45
C ASP A 363 17.74 8.56 9.64
N LYS A 364 16.59 8.40 9.01
CA LYS A 364 16.27 7.28 8.11
C LYS A 364 15.73 7.78 6.75
N ALA A 365 16.12 9.00 6.35
CA ALA A 365 15.72 9.54 5.06
C ALA A 365 16.27 8.71 3.91
N ARG A 366 15.49 8.58 2.85
CA ARG A 366 15.77 7.72 1.71
C ARG A 366 15.12 8.22 0.43
N ILE A 367 15.57 7.76 -0.70
CA ILE A 367 14.79 7.74 -1.94
C ILE A 367 14.17 6.34 -2.06
N ARG A 368 12.82 6.26 -2.05
CA ARG A 368 12.11 5.01 -2.27
C ARG A 368 11.86 4.83 -3.76
N VAL A 369 12.66 3.96 -4.38
CA VAL A 369 12.47 3.56 -5.78
C VAL A 369 11.40 2.49 -5.86
N GLN A 370 10.43 2.66 -6.75
CA GLN A 370 9.40 1.67 -7.02
C GLN A 370 9.53 1.18 -8.46
N LEU A 371 9.75 -0.13 -8.59
CA LEU A 371 9.87 -0.78 -9.88
C LEU A 371 8.47 -1.07 -10.46
N SER A 372 8.41 -1.20 -11.76
CA SER A 372 7.20 -1.55 -12.50
C SER A 372 7.52 -2.59 -13.57
N ALA A 373 6.57 -3.47 -13.86
CA ALA A 373 6.64 -4.37 -15.00
C ALA A 373 6.77 -3.62 -16.34
N ALA A 374 6.28 -2.36 -16.38
CA ALA A 374 6.38 -1.50 -17.57
C ALA A 374 7.76 -0.84 -17.75
N HIS A 375 8.69 -0.98 -16.82
CA HIS A 375 10.07 -0.54 -17.04
C HIS A 375 10.79 -1.48 -18.01
N THR A 376 11.52 -0.91 -18.97
CA THR A 376 12.43 -1.67 -19.84
C THR A 376 13.85 -1.68 -19.26
N THR A 377 14.70 -2.55 -19.75
CA THR A 377 16.11 -2.61 -19.34
C THR A 377 16.81 -1.27 -19.56
N GLU A 378 16.50 -0.55 -20.66
CA GLU A 378 17.06 0.78 -20.95
C GLU A 378 16.62 1.83 -19.91
N HIS A 379 15.38 1.71 -19.40
CA HIS A 379 14.91 2.57 -18.32
C HIS A 379 15.70 2.32 -17.02
N LEU A 380 15.97 1.05 -16.71
CA LEU A 380 16.73 0.66 -15.53
C LEU A 380 18.19 1.08 -15.62
N ASP A 381 18.82 0.88 -16.77
CA ASP A 381 20.21 1.29 -17.04
C ASP A 381 20.37 2.80 -16.91
N LYS A 382 19.45 3.57 -17.51
CA LYS A 382 19.44 5.03 -17.40
C LYS A 382 19.28 5.48 -15.95
N ALA A 383 18.41 4.84 -15.19
CA ALA A 383 18.21 5.16 -13.77
C ALA A 383 19.48 4.87 -12.97
N ILE A 384 20.06 3.68 -13.11
CA ILE A 384 21.29 3.29 -12.41
C ILE A 384 22.42 4.27 -12.74
N ALA A 385 22.62 4.62 -14.02
CA ALA A 385 23.65 5.57 -14.45
C ALA A 385 23.43 6.97 -13.84
N ALA A 386 22.18 7.46 -13.80
CA ALA A 386 21.84 8.73 -13.18
C ALA A 386 22.11 8.71 -11.66
N PHE A 387 21.70 7.63 -10.96
CA PHE A 387 22.00 7.46 -9.55
C PHE A 387 23.50 7.46 -9.27
N VAL A 388 24.30 6.74 -10.07
CA VAL A 388 25.78 6.74 -9.96
C VAL A 388 26.36 8.13 -10.16
N LYS A 389 25.97 8.81 -11.24
CA LYS A 389 26.45 10.17 -11.55
C LYS A 389 26.18 11.15 -10.39
N ILE A 390 24.96 11.14 -9.87
CA ILE A 390 24.55 12.04 -8.79
C ILE A 390 25.10 11.57 -7.44
N GLY A 391 25.19 10.26 -7.20
CA GLY A 391 25.79 9.68 -5.98
C GLY A 391 27.24 10.09 -5.81
N LEU A 392 28.05 9.99 -6.86
CA LEU A 392 29.45 10.47 -6.88
C LEU A 392 29.53 12.00 -6.66
N LYS A 393 28.67 12.78 -7.33
CA LYS A 393 28.62 14.25 -7.17
C LYS A 393 28.34 14.68 -5.73
N LEU A 394 27.45 13.95 -5.06
CA LEU A 394 27.02 14.23 -3.67
C LEU A 394 27.86 13.46 -2.63
N LYS A 395 28.82 12.64 -3.03
CA LYS A 395 29.66 11.81 -2.16
C LYS A 395 28.82 10.82 -1.31
N VAL A 396 27.82 10.26 -1.93
CA VAL A 396 27.00 9.19 -1.33
C VAL A 396 27.66 7.83 -1.53
N ILE A 397 28.34 7.67 -2.66
CA ILE A 397 29.14 6.50 -3.04
C ILE A 397 30.53 6.93 -3.45
#